data_677ca6e3a9a08e3484e62bb9a85cd59c
#
_entry.id   677ca6e3a9a08e3484e62bb9a85cd59c
#
_cell.length_a   1.000
_cell.length_b   1.000
_cell.length_c   1.000
_cell.angle_alpha   90.00
_cell.angle_beta   90.00
_cell.angle_gamma   90.00
#
_symmetry.space_group_name_H-M   'P 1'
#
loop_
_entity.id
_entity.type
_entity.pdbx_description
1 polymer ?
#
loop_
_entity_poly.entity_id
_entity_poly.type
_entity_poly.pdbx_seq_one_letter_code
_entity_poly.pdbx_strand_id
1 'polypeptide(L)'
;MRRLGSWALLLLIPLLVSCSPSPRASVVTGCADAQAACLQGLATVTMQTSQGEFTIEMNGDAAPLTSGNFVDLVRRGTYDGTMFHRVVREPVPFVVQGGDPQSSDRSVPLGQLGTGSFVDPDNGQARMIPLEIKFRSEPQPRYSRVSTNPADLDDLELTHERGAVAMARSQAPDSASAQFYVALRPLPELDGRYAVFGRVVDGMDVVDAIQQGDRITKAELKQ
;
A
#
# COMPACT_ATOMS: atom_id res chain seq x y z
N MET A 1 70.20 45.97 -25.22
CA MET A 1 68.76 46.06 -24.97
C MET A 1 68.20 44.67 -24.73
N ARG A 2 68.00 44.28 -23.45
CA ARG A 2 67.53 42.98 -23.05
C ARG A 2 66.02 43.03 -22.86
N ARG A 3 65.29 42.21 -23.59
CA ARG A 3 63.83 42.03 -23.40
C ARG A 3 63.62 40.90 -22.39
N LEU A 4 63.02 41.25 -21.26
CA LEU A 4 62.53 40.32 -20.24
C LEU A 4 61.20 39.72 -20.70
N GLY A 5 61.16 38.41 -20.91
CA GLY A 5 59.94 37.67 -21.18
C GLY A 5 59.25 37.33 -19.88
N SER A 6 57.96 37.78 -19.73
CA SER A 6 57.10 37.48 -18.62
C SER A 6 56.47 36.10 -18.79
N TRP A 7 56.78 35.16 -17.92
CA TRP A 7 56.15 33.81 -17.91
C TRP A 7 54.94 33.88 -17.00
N ALA A 8 53.75 33.82 -17.59
CA ALA A 8 52.50 33.67 -16.84
C ALA A 8 52.33 32.19 -16.44
N LEU A 9 52.41 31.94 -15.13
CA LEU A 9 52.12 30.63 -14.54
C LEU A 9 50.62 30.40 -14.44
N LEU A 10 50.05 29.55 -15.34
CA LEU A 10 48.67 29.12 -15.26
C LEU A 10 48.50 28.08 -14.13
N LEU A 11 47.93 28.45 -13.03
CA LEU A 11 47.52 27.56 -11.94
C LEU A 11 46.25 26.79 -12.39
N LEU A 12 46.38 25.53 -12.75
CA LEU A 12 45.28 24.59 -12.92
C LEU A 12 44.77 24.20 -11.50
N ILE A 13 43.59 24.69 -11.12
CA ILE A 13 42.89 24.22 -9.93
C ILE A 13 42.08 22.98 -10.33
N PRO A 14 42.33 21.78 -9.75
CA PRO A 14 41.51 20.62 -10.01
C PRO A 14 40.15 20.79 -9.34
N LEU A 15 39.06 20.80 -10.13
CA LEU A 15 37.70 20.67 -9.62
C LEU A 15 37.53 19.25 -9.06
N LEU A 16 37.57 19.14 -7.75
CA LEU A 16 37.14 17.92 -7.05
C LEU A 16 35.60 17.84 -7.16
N VAL A 17 35.09 17.07 -8.11
CA VAL A 17 33.69 16.69 -8.14
C VAL A 17 33.44 15.72 -6.99
N SER A 18 32.91 16.24 -5.88
CA SER A 18 32.44 15.44 -4.76
C SER A 18 31.14 14.74 -5.20
N CYS A 19 31.24 13.47 -5.59
CA CYS A 19 30.09 12.59 -5.71
C CYS A 19 29.56 12.30 -4.31
N SER A 20 28.58 13.07 -3.84
CA SER A 20 27.81 12.69 -2.65
C SER A 20 27.03 11.44 -2.99
N PRO A 21 27.15 10.33 -2.24
CA PRO A 21 26.31 9.15 -2.46
C PRO A 21 24.87 9.57 -2.18
N SER A 22 23.98 9.33 -3.15
CA SER A 22 22.53 9.47 -2.95
C SER A 22 22.13 8.63 -1.73
N PRO A 23 21.28 9.14 -0.82
CA PRO A 23 20.80 8.35 0.30
C PRO A 23 20.12 7.10 -0.27
N ARG A 24 20.67 5.92 0.03
CA ARG A 24 19.98 4.66 -0.25
C ARG A 24 18.70 4.68 0.55
N ALA A 25 17.57 4.54 -0.12
CA ALA A 25 16.31 4.29 0.55
C ALA A 25 16.54 3.11 1.53
N SER A 26 16.30 3.34 2.80
CA SER A 26 16.38 2.29 3.81
C SER A 26 15.35 1.22 3.46
N VAL A 27 15.81 0.01 3.21
CA VAL A 27 14.91 -1.13 2.98
C VAL A 27 14.20 -1.38 4.31
N VAL A 28 12.87 -1.21 4.32
CA VAL A 28 12.07 -1.56 5.50
C VAL A 28 12.13 -3.07 5.68
N THR A 29 12.71 -3.51 6.78
CA THR A 29 12.95 -4.92 7.10
C THR A 29 11.92 -5.50 8.06
N GLY A 30 10.92 -4.71 8.43
CA GLY A 30 9.84 -5.11 9.33
C GLY A 30 9.30 -3.95 10.17
N CYS A 31 8.61 -4.31 11.24
CA CYS A 31 7.90 -3.37 12.10
C CYS A 31 8.80 -2.35 12.80
N ALA A 32 10.06 -2.69 13.06
CA ALA A 32 11.01 -1.80 13.74
C ALA A 32 11.35 -0.55 12.89
N ASP A 33 11.29 -0.68 11.56
CA ASP A 33 11.66 0.39 10.63
C ASP A 33 10.43 1.06 10.01
N ALA A 34 9.21 0.64 10.41
CA ALA A 34 7.98 1.12 9.83
C ALA A 34 7.61 2.53 10.33
N GLN A 35 7.06 3.35 9.43
CA GLN A 35 6.52 4.67 9.78
C GLN A 35 5.17 4.60 10.53
N ALA A 36 4.47 3.48 10.46
CA ALA A 36 3.23 3.20 11.19
C ALA A 36 3.49 2.08 12.20
N ALA A 37 2.81 2.15 13.35
CA ALA A 37 2.86 1.08 14.34
C ALA A 37 2.25 -0.21 13.77
N CYS A 38 2.94 -1.33 13.94
CA CYS A 38 2.42 -2.63 13.55
C CYS A 38 1.23 -3.05 14.43
N LEU A 39 0.27 -3.76 13.81
CA LEU A 39 -0.81 -4.42 14.53
C LEU A 39 -0.31 -5.75 15.09
N GLN A 40 -0.77 -6.10 16.29
CA GLN A 40 -0.64 -7.44 16.88
C GLN A 40 -2.04 -8.01 17.07
N GLY A 41 -2.22 -9.29 16.82
CA GLY A 41 -3.52 -9.95 16.90
C GLY A 41 -4.51 -9.45 15.85
N LEU A 42 -5.80 -9.55 16.16
CA LEU A 42 -6.88 -9.15 15.26
C LEU A 42 -7.37 -7.74 15.55
N ALA A 43 -7.79 -7.03 14.53
CA ALA A 43 -8.54 -5.79 14.66
C ALA A 43 -9.67 -5.74 13.63
N THR A 44 -10.72 -5.00 13.94
CA THR A 44 -11.91 -4.94 13.10
C THR A 44 -12.22 -3.50 12.73
N VAL A 45 -12.49 -3.25 11.46
CA VAL A 45 -12.88 -1.95 10.92
C VAL A 45 -14.23 -2.07 10.25
N THR A 46 -15.15 -1.17 10.60
CA THR A 46 -16.41 -0.96 9.89
C THR A 46 -16.21 0.07 8.79
N MET A 47 -16.62 -0.27 7.58
CA MET A 47 -16.62 0.58 6.40
C MET A 47 -18.06 0.96 6.06
N GLN A 48 -18.46 2.19 6.37
CA GLN A 48 -19.74 2.74 5.94
C GLN A 48 -19.60 3.26 4.51
N THR A 49 -20.50 2.88 3.64
CA THR A 49 -20.47 3.27 2.22
C THR A 49 -21.80 3.80 1.75
N SER A 50 -21.85 4.31 0.51
CA SER A 50 -23.09 4.69 -0.17
C SER A 50 -24.05 3.51 -0.41
N GLN A 51 -23.58 2.25 -0.32
CA GLN A 51 -24.36 1.03 -0.54
C GLN A 51 -24.75 0.32 0.77
N GLY A 52 -24.24 0.78 1.91
CA GLY A 52 -24.42 0.14 3.22
C GLY A 52 -23.09 -0.03 3.95
N GLU A 53 -23.08 -0.90 4.93
CA GLU A 53 -21.95 -1.14 5.82
C GLU A 53 -21.36 -2.54 5.59
N PHE A 54 -20.04 -2.66 5.60
CA PHE A 54 -19.34 -3.94 5.68
C PHE A 54 -18.21 -3.87 6.69
N THR A 55 -17.80 -5.02 7.19
CA THR A 55 -16.79 -5.14 8.25
C THR A 55 -15.59 -5.91 7.75
N ILE A 56 -14.39 -5.34 7.95
CA ILE A 56 -13.10 -5.98 7.66
C ILE A 56 -12.47 -6.41 8.98
N GLU A 57 -12.09 -7.68 9.07
CA GLU A 57 -11.20 -8.21 10.11
C GLU A 57 -9.77 -8.28 9.55
N MET A 58 -8.84 -7.60 10.20
CA MET A 58 -7.43 -7.59 9.85
C MET A 58 -6.65 -8.56 10.72
N ASN A 59 -5.67 -9.23 10.14
CA ASN A 59 -4.80 -10.20 10.82
C ASN A 59 -3.39 -9.59 11.00
N GLY A 60 -3.15 -9.00 12.18
CA GLY A 60 -1.85 -8.42 12.53
C GLY A 60 -0.77 -9.46 12.81
N ASP A 61 -1.12 -10.72 13.05
CA ASP A 61 -0.13 -11.79 13.24
C ASP A 61 0.44 -12.26 11.89
N ALA A 62 -0.39 -12.23 10.84
CA ALA A 62 0.02 -12.61 9.48
C ALA A 62 0.56 -11.42 8.67
N ALA A 63 0.03 -10.21 8.88
CA ALA A 63 0.42 -9.00 8.15
C ALA A 63 0.53 -7.79 9.10
N PRO A 64 1.48 -7.80 10.05
CA PRO A 64 1.54 -6.80 11.13
C PRO A 64 1.75 -5.39 10.61
N LEU A 65 2.64 -5.18 9.64
CA LEU A 65 2.95 -3.87 9.10
C LEU A 65 1.81 -3.33 8.24
N THR A 66 1.28 -4.15 7.35
CA THR A 66 0.19 -3.78 6.44
C THR A 66 -1.10 -3.49 7.21
N SER A 67 -1.47 -4.36 8.15
CA SER A 67 -2.62 -4.17 9.02
C SER A 67 -2.47 -2.92 9.90
N GLY A 68 -1.27 -2.71 10.45
CA GLY A 68 -0.97 -1.53 11.26
C GLY A 68 -1.06 -0.22 10.47
N ASN A 69 -0.53 -0.20 9.24
CA ASN A 69 -0.69 0.94 8.35
C ASN A 69 -2.17 1.23 8.05
N PHE A 70 -2.96 0.19 7.74
CA PHE A 70 -4.39 0.35 7.46
C PHE A 70 -5.15 0.92 8.67
N VAL A 71 -4.88 0.40 9.87
CA VAL A 71 -5.45 0.88 11.13
C VAL A 71 -5.08 2.34 11.40
N ASP A 72 -3.83 2.73 11.18
CA ASP A 72 -3.38 4.12 11.34
C ASP A 72 -4.12 5.05 10.37
N LEU A 73 -4.27 4.65 9.10
CA LEU A 73 -4.98 5.42 8.09
C LEU A 73 -6.49 5.55 8.41
N VAL A 74 -7.11 4.52 8.98
CA VAL A 74 -8.49 4.59 9.49
C VAL A 74 -8.59 5.60 10.63
N ARG A 75 -7.69 5.54 11.62
CA ARG A 75 -7.67 6.47 12.76
C ARG A 75 -7.46 7.93 12.32
N ARG A 76 -6.71 8.15 11.25
CA ARG A 76 -6.48 9.48 10.65
C ARG A 76 -7.65 9.96 9.80
N GLY A 77 -8.68 9.13 9.56
CA GLY A 77 -9.80 9.46 8.70
C GLY A 77 -9.42 9.53 7.21
N THR A 78 -8.30 8.93 6.82
CA THR A 78 -7.79 8.97 5.43
C THR A 78 -8.78 8.40 4.43
N TYR A 79 -9.60 7.44 4.83
CA TYR A 79 -10.58 6.78 3.97
C TYR A 79 -11.91 7.51 3.86
N ASP A 80 -12.20 8.46 4.78
CA ASP A 80 -13.46 9.18 4.83
C ASP A 80 -13.65 10.03 3.56
N GLY A 81 -14.74 9.83 2.85
CA GLY A 81 -15.05 10.51 1.60
C GLY A 81 -14.35 9.94 0.35
N THR A 82 -13.43 8.99 0.48
CA THR A 82 -12.75 8.37 -0.66
C THR A 82 -13.69 7.50 -1.50
N MET A 83 -13.30 7.27 -2.75
CA MET A 83 -14.12 6.59 -3.76
C MET A 83 -13.59 5.17 -4.05
N PHE A 84 -14.51 4.27 -4.37
CA PHE A 84 -14.17 3.04 -5.09
C PHE A 84 -13.98 3.39 -6.57
N HIS A 85 -12.75 3.73 -6.94
CA HIS A 85 -12.40 4.25 -8.25
C HIS A 85 -12.23 3.17 -9.32
N ARG A 86 -12.15 1.89 -8.92
CA ARG A 86 -12.03 0.77 -9.85
C ARG A 86 -12.86 -0.42 -9.34
N VAL A 87 -13.87 -0.80 -10.12
CA VAL A 87 -14.71 -1.97 -9.86
C VAL A 87 -14.71 -2.83 -11.13
N VAL A 88 -14.25 -4.07 -11.04
CA VAL A 88 -14.12 -5.00 -12.16
C VAL A 88 -15.01 -6.21 -11.92
N ARG A 89 -16.08 -6.34 -12.72
CA ARG A 89 -17.03 -7.44 -12.64
C ARG A 89 -17.13 -8.24 -13.94
N GLU A 90 -16.78 -7.62 -15.07
CA GLU A 90 -16.83 -8.23 -16.39
C GLU A 90 -15.44 -8.46 -16.96
N PRO A 91 -15.18 -9.52 -17.74
CA PRO A 91 -16.11 -10.61 -18.08
C PRO A 91 -16.36 -11.58 -16.92
N VAL A 92 -15.58 -11.51 -15.84
CA VAL A 92 -15.75 -12.26 -14.59
C VAL A 92 -15.46 -11.36 -13.40
N PRO A 93 -16.17 -11.55 -12.26
CA PRO A 93 -15.89 -10.78 -11.05
C PRO A 93 -14.39 -10.86 -10.66
N PHE A 94 -13.81 -9.71 -10.33
CA PHE A 94 -12.40 -9.61 -9.97
C PHE A 94 -12.22 -8.88 -8.64
N VAL A 95 -12.26 -7.54 -8.64
CA VAL A 95 -12.04 -6.74 -7.43
C VAL A 95 -12.93 -5.50 -7.37
N VAL A 96 -13.13 -5.01 -6.13
CA VAL A 96 -13.58 -3.66 -5.77
C VAL A 96 -12.40 -2.95 -5.13
N GLN A 97 -11.86 -1.91 -5.76
CA GLN A 97 -10.67 -1.18 -5.32
C GLN A 97 -11.00 0.27 -5.00
N GLY A 98 -10.53 0.73 -3.85
CA GLY A 98 -10.71 2.08 -3.34
C GLY A 98 -9.54 2.57 -2.50
N GLY A 99 -9.80 3.62 -1.69
CA GLY A 99 -8.82 4.14 -0.73
C GLY A 99 -7.72 5.02 -1.33
N ASP A 100 -7.91 5.53 -2.55
CA ASP A 100 -7.05 6.60 -3.08
C ASP A 100 -7.39 7.92 -2.37
N PRO A 101 -6.47 8.52 -1.59
CA PRO A 101 -6.76 9.75 -0.85
C PRO A 101 -7.15 10.93 -1.73
N GLN A 102 -6.67 10.99 -2.99
CA GLN A 102 -7.05 12.05 -3.93
C GLN A 102 -8.53 12.00 -4.29
N SER A 103 -9.16 10.83 -4.19
CA SER A 103 -10.57 10.66 -4.53
C SER A 103 -11.54 11.29 -3.52
N SER A 104 -11.06 11.75 -2.35
CA SER A 104 -11.84 12.57 -1.41
C SER A 104 -12.17 13.96 -1.99
N ASP A 105 -11.29 14.50 -2.83
CA ASP A 105 -11.54 15.71 -3.61
C ASP A 105 -12.42 15.37 -4.83
N ARG A 106 -13.66 15.88 -4.81
CA ARG A 106 -14.64 15.65 -5.88
C ARG A 106 -14.31 16.33 -7.21
N SER A 107 -13.32 17.24 -7.21
CA SER A 107 -12.87 17.93 -8.43
C SER A 107 -11.87 17.09 -9.24
N VAL A 108 -11.27 16.05 -8.64
CA VAL A 108 -10.33 15.15 -9.32
C VAL A 108 -11.09 14.20 -10.25
N PRO A 109 -10.81 14.23 -11.58
CA PRO A 109 -11.47 13.34 -12.52
C PRO A 109 -11.18 11.87 -12.26
N LEU A 110 -12.15 10.99 -12.47
CA LEU A 110 -12.00 9.53 -12.27
C LEU A 110 -10.78 8.93 -12.97
N GLY A 111 -10.47 9.39 -14.19
CA GLY A 111 -9.31 8.89 -14.96
C GLY A 111 -7.95 9.27 -14.39
N GLN A 112 -7.88 10.12 -13.38
CA GLN A 112 -6.64 10.48 -12.66
C GLN A 112 -6.49 9.73 -11.33
N LEU A 113 -7.55 9.06 -10.88
CA LEU A 113 -7.53 8.28 -9.64
C LEU A 113 -6.78 6.96 -9.82
N GLY A 114 -6.36 6.38 -8.69
CA GLY A 114 -5.59 5.12 -8.64
C GLY A 114 -4.08 5.32 -8.61
N THR A 115 -3.62 6.58 -8.58
CA THR A 115 -2.19 6.93 -8.50
C THR A 115 -1.80 7.61 -7.19
N GLY A 116 -2.80 7.99 -6.36
CA GLY A 116 -2.59 8.70 -5.12
C GLY A 116 -2.01 7.81 -4.01
N SER A 117 -1.25 8.46 -3.13
CA SER A 117 -0.67 7.87 -1.92
C SER A 117 -1.04 8.71 -0.71
N PHE A 118 -1.03 8.10 0.48
CA PHE A 118 -1.13 8.88 1.71
C PHE A 118 0.14 9.72 1.88
N VAL A 119 -0.04 11.03 1.99
CA VAL A 119 1.03 11.99 2.31
C VAL A 119 0.97 12.23 3.82
N ASP A 120 2.05 11.88 4.52
CA ASP A 120 2.11 12.07 5.97
C ASP A 120 2.19 13.55 6.29
N PRO A 121 1.23 14.12 7.05
CA PRO A 121 1.20 15.54 7.37
C PRO A 121 2.39 16.01 8.23
N ASP A 122 3.04 15.10 8.96
CA ASP A 122 4.13 15.43 9.86
C ASP A 122 5.44 15.73 9.10
N ASN A 123 5.62 15.15 7.92
CA ASN A 123 6.85 15.31 7.12
C ASN A 123 6.61 15.69 5.65
N GLY A 124 5.36 15.71 5.19
CA GLY A 124 5.01 16.04 3.80
C GLY A 124 5.42 14.98 2.77
N GLN A 125 5.80 13.78 3.19
CA GLN A 125 6.24 12.71 2.29
C GLN A 125 5.15 11.64 2.10
N ALA A 126 5.13 11.04 0.91
CA ALA A 126 4.28 9.90 0.66
C ALA A 126 4.77 8.70 1.49
N ARG A 127 3.87 8.11 2.30
CA ARG A 127 4.16 6.89 3.04
C ARG A 127 3.97 5.70 2.12
N MET A 128 5.07 4.98 1.89
CA MET A 128 5.07 3.71 1.18
C MET A 128 5.37 2.58 2.15
N ILE A 129 4.70 1.43 1.96
CA ILE A 129 4.97 0.23 2.73
C ILE A 129 5.43 -0.90 1.80
N PRO A 130 6.32 -1.79 2.28
CA PRO A 130 6.79 -2.92 1.51
C PRO A 130 5.68 -3.96 1.30
N LEU A 131 5.82 -4.75 0.25
CA LEU A 131 5.09 -6.01 0.11
C LEU A 131 5.39 -6.89 1.33
N GLU A 132 4.36 -7.39 1.98
CA GLU A 132 4.43 -8.22 3.18
C GLU A 132 3.68 -9.53 2.93
N ILE A 133 4.38 -10.66 3.05
CA ILE A 133 3.83 -12.00 2.80
C ILE A 133 4.26 -12.94 3.90
N LYS A 134 3.29 -13.58 4.55
CA LYS A 134 3.51 -14.56 5.61
C LYS A 134 3.35 -15.99 5.08
N PHE A 135 4.32 -16.82 5.41
CA PHE A 135 4.31 -18.27 5.19
C PHE A 135 4.06 -18.98 6.49
N ARG A 136 3.26 -20.05 6.48
CA ARG A 136 2.93 -20.83 7.69
C ARG A 136 4.17 -21.45 8.33
N SER A 137 5.12 -21.88 7.51
CA SER A 137 6.39 -22.49 7.96
C SER A 137 7.39 -21.49 8.54
N GLU A 138 7.17 -20.16 8.39
CA GLU A 138 8.11 -19.14 8.84
C GLU A 138 7.59 -18.38 10.06
N PRO A 139 8.44 -17.99 11.01
CA PRO A 139 8.01 -17.26 12.20
C PRO A 139 7.62 -15.81 11.89
N GLN A 140 8.19 -15.19 10.85
CA GLN A 140 7.99 -13.78 10.48
C GLN A 140 7.59 -13.65 9.01
N PRO A 141 6.86 -12.58 8.63
CA PRO A 141 6.61 -12.27 7.22
C PRO A 141 7.90 -11.99 6.45
N ARG A 142 7.90 -12.31 5.16
CA ARG A 142 8.91 -11.81 4.20
C ARG A 142 8.46 -10.46 3.65
N TYR A 143 9.44 -9.55 3.50
CA TYR A 143 9.20 -8.21 2.98
C TYR A 143 9.83 -8.01 1.60
N SER A 144 9.24 -7.09 0.79
CA SER A 144 9.79 -6.58 -0.46
C SER A 144 10.03 -7.63 -1.57
N ARG A 145 9.52 -8.85 -1.41
CA ARG A 145 9.78 -9.96 -2.34
C ARG A 145 8.49 -10.62 -2.79
N VAL A 146 8.28 -10.60 -4.11
CA VAL A 146 7.23 -11.39 -4.76
C VAL A 146 7.62 -12.87 -4.70
N SER A 147 6.69 -13.75 -4.35
CA SER A 147 6.85 -15.20 -4.45
C SER A 147 5.96 -15.74 -5.56
N THR A 148 6.55 -16.53 -6.46
CA THR A 148 5.86 -17.23 -7.55
C THR A 148 6.18 -18.72 -7.60
N ASN A 149 6.97 -19.20 -6.63
CA ASN A 149 7.27 -20.60 -6.50
C ASN A 149 6.01 -21.34 -6.01
N PRO A 150 5.55 -22.40 -6.68
CA PRO A 150 4.37 -23.16 -6.26
C PRO A 150 4.43 -23.64 -4.80
N ALA A 151 5.58 -24.15 -4.34
CA ALA A 151 5.75 -24.58 -2.95
C ALA A 151 5.56 -23.46 -1.92
N ASP A 152 5.97 -22.22 -2.26
CA ASP A 152 5.73 -21.04 -1.44
C ASP A 152 4.23 -20.66 -1.45
N LEU A 153 3.57 -20.75 -2.62
CA LEU A 153 2.15 -20.42 -2.73
C LEU A 153 1.26 -21.36 -1.93
N ASP A 154 1.62 -22.66 -1.87
CA ASP A 154 0.92 -23.65 -1.06
C ASP A 154 1.12 -23.43 0.46
N ASP A 155 2.16 -22.67 0.87
CA ASP A 155 2.49 -22.38 2.27
C ASP A 155 2.01 -21.00 2.74
N LEU A 156 1.29 -20.24 1.93
CA LEU A 156 0.80 -18.91 2.31
C LEU A 156 -0.17 -18.97 3.49
N GLU A 157 0.01 -18.11 4.47
CA GLU A 157 -0.91 -17.94 5.61
C GLU A 157 -2.23 -17.29 5.19
N LEU A 158 -2.15 -16.27 4.33
CA LEU A 158 -3.29 -15.55 3.77
C LEU A 158 -3.27 -15.63 2.25
N THR A 159 -4.41 -15.98 1.66
CA THR A 159 -4.61 -16.11 0.21
C THR A 159 -5.77 -15.22 -0.24
N HIS A 160 -5.86 -15.00 -1.56
CA HIS A 160 -6.93 -14.21 -2.15
C HIS A 160 -8.22 -15.03 -2.31
N GLU A 161 -8.81 -15.46 -1.22
CA GLU A 161 -10.17 -16.00 -1.23
C GLU A 161 -11.20 -14.88 -1.48
N ARG A 162 -12.45 -15.26 -1.82
CA ARG A 162 -13.53 -14.27 -1.91
C ARG A 162 -13.67 -13.51 -0.59
N GLY A 163 -13.68 -12.19 -0.65
CA GLY A 163 -13.72 -11.31 0.51
C GLY A 163 -12.34 -10.99 1.10
N ALA A 164 -11.25 -11.57 0.60
CA ALA A 164 -9.91 -11.17 1.01
C ALA A 164 -9.67 -9.69 0.72
N VAL A 165 -9.01 -9.01 1.67
CA VAL A 165 -8.64 -7.60 1.56
C VAL A 165 -7.13 -7.50 1.44
N ALA A 166 -6.66 -6.85 0.36
CA ALA A 166 -5.23 -6.72 0.08
C ALA A 166 -4.87 -5.29 -0.35
N MET A 167 -3.59 -4.93 -0.14
CA MET A 167 -3.10 -3.63 -0.57
C MET A 167 -2.86 -3.59 -2.08
N ALA A 168 -3.40 -2.54 -2.71
CA ALA A 168 -3.02 -2.20 -4.08
C ALA A 168 -1.62 -1.56 -4.09
N ARG A 169 -0.89 -1.80 -5.18
CA ARG A 169 0.45 -1.26 -5.41
C ARG A 169 0.75 -1.10 -6.90
N SER A 170 1.81 -0.36 -7.22
CA SER A 170 2.36 -0.30 -8.56
C SER A 170 3.17 -1.58 -8.89
N GLN A 171 3.96 -1.57 -9.95
CA GLN A 171 4.83 -2.71 -10.28
C GLN A 171 5.93 -2.94 -9.23
N ALA A 172 6.42 -1.88 -8.58
CA ALA A 172 7.42 -2.01 -7.52
C ALA A 172 6.81 -2.68 -6.27
N PRO A 173 7.45 -3.70 -5.67
CA PRO A 173 6.94 -4.37 -4.49
C PRO A 173 6.68 -3.43 -3.30
N ASP A 174 7.50 -2.39 -3.14
CA ASP A 174 7.48 -1.47 -2.00
C ASP A 174 6.77 -0.15 -2.36
N SER A 175 5.62 -0.25 -3.02
CA SER A 175 4.85 0.90 -3.49
C SER A 175 3.39 0.92 -3.03
N ALA A 176 3.01 0.06 -2.10
CA ALA A 176 1.71 0.15 -1.45
C ALA A 176 1.68 1.36 -0.50
N SER A 177 0.50 1.98 -0.34
CA SER A 177 0.32 3.14 0.53
C SER A 177 -1.03 3.09 1.25
N ALA A 178 -2.09 3.67 0.67
CA ALA A 178 -3.44 3.70 1.23
C ALA A 178 -4.44 2.85 0.43
N GLN A 179 -4.22 2.65 -0.86
CA GLN A 179 -5.19 1.97 -1.71
C GLN A 179 -5.29 0.47 -1.38
N PHE A 180 -6.51 -0.04 -1.31
CA PHE A 180 -6.80 -1.44 -1.04
C PHE A 180 -7.86 -1.97 -2.01
N TYR A 181 -8.00 -3.28 -2.08
CA TYR A 181 -9.09 -3.93 -2.81
C TYR A 181 -9.67 -5.10 -2.03
N VAL A 182 -10.93 -5.40 -2.34
CA VAL A 182 -11.63 -6.60 -1.88
C VAL A 182 -11.79 -7.55 -3.07
N ALA A 183 -11.39 -8.81 -2.90
CA ALA A 183 -11.52 -9.85 -3.91
C ALA A 183 -12.98 -10.31 -4.03
N LEU A 184 -13.52 -10.33 -5.24
CA LEU A 184 -14.91 -10.77 -5.50
C LEU A 184 -15.04 -12.28 -5.78
N ARG A 185 -13.93 -12.95 -5.98
CA ARG A 185 -13.79 -14.41 -6.10
C ARG A 185 -12.41 -14.83 -5.62
N PRO A 186 -12.09 -16.14 -5.50
CA PRO A 186 -10.72 -16.57 -5.34
C PRO A 186 -9.84 -16.09 -6.52
N LEU A 187 -8.66 -15.53 -6.19
CA LEU A 187 -7.72 -14.93 -7.13
C LEU A 187 -6.30 -15.49 -6.92
N PRO A 188 -6.10 -16.81 -7.13
CA PRO A 188 -4.78 -17.42 -6.91
C PRO A 188 -3.68 -16.82 -7.78
N GLU A 189 -4.04 -16.18 -8.91
CA GLU A 189 -3.12 -15.43 -9.76
C GLU A 189 -2.47 -14.21 -9.08
N LEU A 190 -3.04 -13.73 -7.97
CA LEU A 190 -2.51 -12.62 -7.16
C LEU A 190 -1.74 -13.08 -5.92
N ASP A 191 -1.83 -14.36 -5.56
CA ASP A 191 -1.15 -14.92 -4.41
C ASP A 191 0.37 -14.79 -4.53
N GLY A 192 1.02 -14.47 -3.41
CA GLY A 192 2.46 -14.19 -3.38
C GLY A 192 2.89 -12.90 -4.07
N ARG A 193 1.96 -12.11 -4.63
CA ARG A 193 2.24 -10.88 -5.39
C ARG A 193 1.72 -9.62 -4.71
N TYR A 194 0.68 -9.74 -3.87
CA TYR A 194 0.06 -8.64 -3.13
C TYR A 194 -0.12 -9.06 -1.68
N ALA A 195 0.00 -8.09 -0.78
CA ALA A 195 -0.15 -8.30 0.66
C ALA A 195 -1.64 -8.41 1.03
N VAL A 196 -2.13 -9.63 1.20
CA VAL A 196 -3.41 -9.88 1.87
C VAL A 196 -3.20 -9.62 3.35
N PHE A 197 -4.06 -8.80 3.96
CA PHE A 197 -3.92 -8.43 5.37
C PHE A 197 -5.21 -8.62 6.19
N GLY A 198 -6.29 -9.01 5.55
CA GLY A 198 -7.57 -9.22 6.21
C GLY A 198 -8.62 -9.78 5.27
N ARG A 199 -9.84 -9.82 5.78
CA ARG A 199 -11.02 -10.31 5.03
C ARG A 199 -12.27 -9.55 5.45
N VAL A 200 -13.26 -9.49 4.58
CA VAL A 200 -14.62 -9.09 4.91
C VAL A 200 -15.26 -10.21 5.72
N VAL A 201 -15.74 -9.89 6.92
CA VAL A 201 -16.38 -10.85 7.83
C VAL A 201 -17.89 -10.64 7.93
N ASP A 202 -18.38 -9.48 7.50
CA ASP A 202 -19.79 -9.13 7.45
C ASP A 202 -20.05 -8.13 6.32
N GLY A 203 -21.22 -8.18 5.67
CA GLY A 203 -21.63 -7.24 4.62
C GLY A 203 -20.98 -7.50 3.26
N MET A 204 -20.64 -8.75 2.93
CA MET A 204 -20.09 -9.09 1.60
C MET A 204 -21.10 -8.84 0.46
N ASP A 205 -22.39 -8.85 0.73
CA ASP A 205 -23.47 -8.45 -0.16
C ASP A 205 -23.43 -6.93 -0.47
N VAL A 206 -23.05 -6.11 0.53
CA VAL A 206 -22.79 -4.67 0.33
C VAL A 206 -21.61 -4.48 -0.61
N VAL A 207 -20.51 -5.23 -0.41
CA VAL A 207 -19.36 -5.17 -1.33
C VAL A 207 -19.75 -5.55 -2.74
N ASP A 208 -20.65 -6.55 -2.91
CA ASP A 208 -21.18 -6.94 -4.21
C ASP A 208 -22.05 -5.86 -4.85
N ALA A 209 -22.70 -5.01 -4.07
CA ALA A 209 -23.53 -3.91 -4.55
C ALA A 209 -22.72 -2.67 -4.97
N ILE A 210 -21.48 -2.50 -4.46
CA ILE A 210 -20.63 -1.34 -4.74
C ILE A 210 -20.40 -1.19 -6.24
N GLN A 211 -20.61 0.03 -6.74
CA GLN A 211 -20.33 0.43 -8.11
C GLN A 211 -19.13 1.38 -8.16
N GLN A 212 -18.50 1.48 -9.34
CA GLN A 212 -17.46 2.47 -9.55
C GLN A 212 -18.05 3.88 -9.40
N GLY A 213 -17.44 4.67 -8.51
CA GLY A 213 -17.94 5.99 -8.12
C GLY A 213 -18.57 6.03 -6.72
N ASP A 214 -18.98 4.89 -6.17
CA ASP A 214 -19.44 4.81 -4.77
C ASP A 214 -18.35 5.23 -3.80
N ARG A 215 -18.77 5.70 -2.61
CA ARG A 215 -17.83 6.29 -1.65
C ARG A 215 -17.87 5.57 -0.30
N ILE A 216 -16.72 5.56 0.34
CA ILE A 216 -16.59 5.30 1.77
C ILE A 216 -16.99 6.59 2.48
N THR A 217 -18.10 6.57 3.20
CA THR A 217 -18.56 7.74 3.96
C THR A 217 -17.86 7.85 5.29
N LYS A 218 -17.51 6.70 5.89
CA LYS A 218 -16.77 6.62 7.14
C LYS A 218 -16.04 5.28 7.26
N ALA A 219 -14.85 5.30 7.85
CA ALA A 219 -14.13 4.11 8.26
C ALA A 219 -13.81 4.19 9.75
N GLU A 220 -14.23 3.20 10.55
CA GLU A 220 -14.10 3.22 12.01
C GLU A 220 -13.59 1.91 12.57
N LEU A 221 -12.64 1.99 13.52
CA LEU A 221 -12.23 0.82 14.31
C LEU A 221 -13.37 0.43 15.26
N LYS A 222 -13.73 -0.86 15.24
CA LYS A 222 -14.58 -1.41 16.29
C LYS A 222 -13.74 -1.59 17.56
N GLN A 223 -14.26 -1.11 18.66
CA GLN A 223 -13.68 -1.34 19.99
C GLN A 223 -13.99 -2.74 20.50
#